data_98446f4935d026704a08715dfff4c8c7
#
_entry.id   98446f4935d026704a08715dfff4c8c7
#
_cell.length_a   1.000
_cell.length_b   1.000
_cell.length_c   1.000
_cell.angle_alpha   90.00
_cell.angle_beta   90.00
_cell.angle_gamma   90.00
#
_symmetry.space_group_name_H-M   'P 1'
#
loop_
_entity.id
_entity.type
_entity.pdbx_description
1 polymer ?
#
loop_
_entity_poly.entity_id
_entity_poly.type
_entity_poly.pdbx_seq_one_letter_code
_entity_poly.pdbx_strand_id
1 'polypeptide(L)'
;IHNIENSPFRTKFEHVLEEMSGTSAIGCISDTDPQPVMVRSHLGSYALTTVGRINNAEELVEDIISKGGHFSEQSGGQLNQTELVASLINQCDTIAEGIRYAQKQISGSMTLLLMTKDGLYAARDYLGRTPLILGHKEGAYCAAFESFSYMNLGYRYDRDLGPGEVVFLTPDSCETL
;
A
#
# COMPACT_ATOMS: atom_id res chain seq x y z
N ILE A 1 -3.13 -12.27 -6.54
CA ILE A 1 -4.22 -11.28 -6.65
C ILE A 1 -5.48 -12.01 -7.09
N HIS A 2 -6.57 -11.82 -6.35
CA HIS A 2 -7.87 -12.39 -6.65
C HIS A 2 -8.85 -11.27 -7.00
N ASN A 3 -9.40 -11.32 -8.21
CA ASN A 3 -10.48 -10.42 -8.62
C ASN A 3 -11.81 -10.95 -8.06
N ILE A 4 -12.57 -10.09 -7.35
CA ILE A 4 -13.86 -10.45 -6.73
C ILE A 4 -15.07 -9.84 -7.46
N GLU A 5 -14.85 -9.19 -8.61
CA GLU A 5 -15.89 -8.47 -9.37
C GLU A 5 -17.14 -9.32 -9.67
N ASN A 6 -16.92 -10.59 -10.00
CA ASN A 6 -17.99 -11.50 -10.47
C ASN A 6 -18.27 -12.67 -9.53
N SER A 7 -17.80 -12.64 -8.28
CA SER A 7 -17.98 -13.74 -7.34
C SER A 7 -18.05 -13.25 -5.90
N PRO A 8 -18.95 -13.81 -5.06
CA PRO A 8 -18.95 -13.50 -3.64
C PRO A 8 -17.58 -13.79 -3.01
N PHE A 9 -17.12 -12.89 -2.15
CA PHE A 9 -15.82 -13.00 -1.47
C PHE A 9 -15.59 -14.39 -0.86
N ARG A 10 -16.58 -14.91 -0.11
CA ARG A 10 -16.50 -16.21 0.54
C ARG A 10 -16.23 -17.34 -0.45
N THR A 11 -16.99 -17.40 -1.53
CA THR A 11 -16.83 -18.46 -2.56
C THR A 11 -15.46 -18.40 -3.22
N LYS A 12 -14.91 -17.19 -3.38
CA LYS A 12 -13.61 -16.99 -4.03
C LYS A 12 -12.44 -17.45 -3.15
N PHE A 13 -12.57 -17.28 -1.83
CA PHE A 13 -11.48 -17.54 -0.89
C PHE A 13 -11.63 -18.81 -0.06
N GLU A 14 -12.77 -19.53 -0.16
CA GLU A 14 -13.05 -20.72 0.66
C GLU A 14 -11.96 -21.80 0.54
N HIS A 15 -11.44 -22.01 -0.66
CA HIS A 15 -10.37 -22.99 -0.91
C HIS A 15 -8.96 -22.37 -0.85
N VAL A 16 -8.85 -21.09 -1.13
CA VAL A 16 -7.56 -20.38 -1.15
C VAL A 16 -6.98 -20.23 0.25
N LEU A 17 -7.81 -20.14 1.29
CA LEU A 17 -7.37 -20.05 2.69
C LEU A 17 -6.55 -21.26 3.13
N GLU A 18 -6.84 -22.44 2.60
CA GLU A 18 -6.10 -23.67 2.90
C GLU A 18 -4.68 -23.67 2.29
N GLU A 19 -4.49 -22.92 1.21
CA GLU A 19 -3.22 -22.78 0.50
C GLU A 19 -2.36 -21.60 1.05
N MET A 20 -2.96 -20.71 1.85
CA MET A 20 -2.26 -19.56 2.43
C MET A 20 -1.38 -20.00 3.59
N SER A 21 -0.06 -19.93 3.40
CA SER A 21 0.94 -20.29 4.41
C SER A 21 1.72 -19.09 4.97
N GLY A 22 1.43 -17.88 4.51
CA GLY A 22 2.11 -16.65 4.93
C GLY A 22 1.63 -16.14 6.29
N THR A 23 2.50 -15.38 6.97
CA THR A 23 2.20 -14.72 8.25
C THR A 23 1.82 -13.25 8.10
N SER A 24 1.96 -12.69 6.89
CA SER A 24 1.65 -11.29 6.58
C SER A 24 0.83 -11.19 5.31
N ALA A 25 -0.07 -10.22 5.26
CA ALA A 25 -0.90 -9.97 4.09
C ALA A 25 -1.22 -8.48 3.95
N ILE A 26 -1.39 -8.03 2.72
CA ILE A 26 -2.05 -6.75 2.40
C ILE A 26 -3.22 -7.01 1.47
N GLY A 27 -4.22 -6.14 1.53
CA GLY A 27 -5.39 -6.22 0.66
C GLY A 27 -5.94 -4.84 0.36
N CYS A 28 -6.61 -4.73 -0.76
CA CYS A 28 -7.30 -3.52 -1.18
C CYS A 28 -8.62 -3.90 -1.86
N ILE A 29 -9.65 -3.12 -1.59
CA ILE A 29 -10.86 -3.11 -2.39
C ILE A 29 -10.74 -1.91 -3.32
N SER A 30 -10.66 -2.14 -4.61
CA SER A 30 -10.55 -1.10 -5.63
C SER A 30 -11.50 -1.43 -6.78
N ASP A 31 -12.20 -0.42 -7.26
CA ASP A 31 -13.09 -0.47 -8.43
C ASP A 31 -12.46 0.16 -9.67
N THR A 32 -11.28 0.75 -9.54
CA THR A 32 -10.58 1.45 -10.62
C THR A 32 -9.31 0.70 -11.05
N ASP A 33 -8.36 0.57 -10.13
CA ASP A 33 -7.03 0.05 -10.44
C ASP A 33 -6.83 -1.37 -9.90
N PRO A 34 -6.23 -2.31 -10.68
CA PRO A 34 -5.81 -3.59 -10.15
C PRO A 34 -4.77 -3.42 -9.05
N GLN A 35 -5.07 -3.92 -7.86
CA GLN A 35 -4.21 -3.86 -6.66
C GLN A 35 -4.32 -5.17 -5.87
N PRO A 36 -3.31 -5.56 -5.05
CA PRO A 36 -1.97 -4.97 -4.90
C PRO A 36 -1.12 -5.05 -6.17
N VAL A 37 -0.23 -4.08 -6.37
CA VAL A 37 0.79 -4.12 -7.43
C VAL A 37 2.03 -4.84 -6.90
N MET A 38 2.47 -5.88 -7.62
CA MET A 38 3.71 -6.60 -7.30
C MET A 38 4.88 -5.96 -8.02
N VAL A 39 5.89 -5.56 -7.26
CA VAL A 39 7.07 -4.87 -7.78
C VAL A 39 8.33 -5.67 -7.49
N ARG A 40 9.24 -5.73 -8.46
CA ARG A 40 10.60 -6.21 -8.30
C ARG A 40 11.56 -5.17 -8.83
N SER A 41 12.39 -4.61 -7.95
CA SER A 41 13.33 -3.54 -8.27
C SER A 41 14.65 -3.73 -7.53
N HIS A 42 15.54 -2.72 -7.61
CA HIS A 42 16.76 -2.66 -6.80
C HIS A 42 16.47 -2.64 -5.28
N LEU A 43 15.28 -2.18 -4.87
CA LEU A 43 14.83 -2.22 -3.47
C LEU A 43 14.36 -3.62 -3.01
N GLY A 44 14.42 -4.62 -3.90
CA GLY A 44 13.91 -5.96 -3.66
C GLY A 44 12.51 -6.18 -4.23
N SER A 45 11.84 -7.23 -3.73
CA SER A 45 10.46 -7.54 -4.10
C SER A 45 9.51 -7.04 -3.04
N TYR A 46 8.46 -6.35 -3.43
CA TYR A 46 7.42 -5.87 -2.53
C TYR A 46 6.03 -5.86 -3.19
N ALA A 47 4.99 -5.84 -2.38
CA ALA A 47 3.62 -5.63 -2.82
C ALA A 47 3.13 -4.28 -2.30
N LEU A 48 2.43 -3.52 -3.12
CA LEU A 48 1.97 -2.16 -2.81
C LEU A 48 0.47 -2.02 -3.05
N THR A 49 -0.21 -1.41 -2.08
CA THR A 49 -1.57 -0.90 -2.25
C THR A 49 -1.60 0.59 -1.93
N THR A 50 -2.41 1.33 -2.66
CA THR A 50 -2.61 2.76 -2.43
C THR A 50 -4.08 3.12 -2.44
N VAL A 51 -4.42 4.16 -1.70
CA VAL A 51 -5.71 4.83 -1.79
C VAL A 51 -5.51 6.33 -1.74
N GLY A 52 -6.22 7.03 -2.61
CA GLY A 52 -6.14 8.47 -2.70
C GLY A 52 -6.39 8.95 -4.12
N ARG A 53 -6.00 10.18 -4.38
CA ARG A 53 -6.08 10.81 -5.71
C ARG A 53 -4.85 11.64 -5.96
N ILE A 54 -4.16 11.36 -7.05
CA ILE A 54 -2.96 12.06 -7.52
C ILE A 54 -3.40 13.06 -8.58
N ASN A 55 -3.40 14.36 -8.24
CA ASN A 55 -3.90 15.41 -9.15
C ASN A 55 -2.87 15.78 -10.23
N ASN A 56 -1.59 15.58 -9.97
CA ASN A 56 -0.48 15.86 -10.89
C ASN A 56 0.09 14.58 -11.52
N ALA A 57 -0.75 13.55 -11.72
CA ALA A 57 -0.30 12.26 -12.24
C ALA A 57 0.36 12.37 -13.62
N GLU A 58 -0.23 13.16 -14.54
CA GLU A 58 0.31 13.35 -15.90
C GLU A 58 1.71 13.96 -15.87
N GLU A 59 1.91 15.01 -15.07
CA GLU A 59 3.21 15.67 -14.90
C GLU A 59 4.29 14.71 -14.35
N LEU A 60 3.93 13.92 -13.35
CA LEU A 60 4.84 12.92 -12.77
C LEU A 60 5.19 11.80 -13.75
N VAL A 61 4.24 11.37 -14.56
CA VAL A 61 4.44 10.37 -15.60
C VAL A 61 5.42 10.89 -16.66
N GLU A 62 5.20 12.11 -17.15
CA GLU A 62 6.09 12.75 -18.13
C GLU A 62 7.52 12.90 -17.60
N ASP A 63 7.67 13.31 -16.33
CA ASP A 63 8.97 13.39 -15.66
C ASP A 63 9.67 12.03 -15.60
N ILE A 64 8.97 10.98 -15.18
CA ILE A 64 9.50 9.62 -15.09
C ILE A 64 9.91 9.10 -16.49
N ILE A 65 9.06 9.28 -17.50
CA ILE A 65 9.36 8.84 -18.87
C ILE A 65 10.57 9.59 -19.44
N SER A 66 10.68 10.89 -19.19
CA SER A 66 11.79 11.71 -19.65
C SER A 66 13.15 11.24 -19.08
N LYS A 67 13.13 10.60 -17.92
CA LYS A 67 14.30 10.00 -17.24
C LYS A 67 14.55 8.54 -17.62
N GLY A 68 13.83 8.01 -18.62
CA GLY A 68 13.96 6.63 -19.10
C GLY A 68 13.15 5.60 -18.33
N GLY A 69 12.23 6.03 -17.44
CA GLY A 69 11.25 5.16 -16.82
C GLY A 69 10.19 4.68 -17.81
N HIS A 70 9.44 3.67 -17.42
CA HIS A 70 8.34 3.13 -18.22
C HIS A 70 7.22 2.69 -17.29
N PHE A 71 6.03 2.55 -17.86
CA PHE A 71 4.85 2.01 -17.19
C PHE A 71 4.36 0.80 -17.96
N SER A 72 3.80 -0.16 -17.24
CA SER A 72 3.18 -1.34 -17.82
C SER A 72 1.85 -0.99 -18.50
N GLU A 73 1.22 -1.97 -19.11
CA GLU A 73 -0.04 -1.77 -19.82
C GLU A 73 -1.12 -1.13 -18.94
N GLN A 74 -1.82 -0.16 -19.55
CA GLN A 74 -2.88 0.59 -18.89
C GLN A 74 -4.23 -0.12 -19.05
N SER A 75 -4.93 -0.34 -17.96
CA SER A 75 -6.30 -0.83 -18.00
C SER A 75 -7.23 0.29 -18.51
N GLY A 76 -7.84 0.06 -19.70
CA GLY A 76 -8.76 1.05 -20.30
C GLY A 76 -8.12 2.36 -20.75
N GLY A 77 -6.80 2.38 -20.98
CA GLY A 77 -6.06 3.58 -21.40
C GLY A 77 -5.72 4.54 -20.28
N GLN A 78 -5.99 4.18 -19.02
CA GLN A 78 -5.61 4.98 -17.85
C GLN A 78 -4.44 4.32 -17.11
N LEU A 79 -3.53 5.15 -16.63
CA LEU A 79 -2.39 4.72 -15.84
C LEU A 79 -2.85 4.23 -14.45
N ASN A 80 -2.33 3.09 -14.02
CA ASN A 80 -2.51 2.63 -12.65
C ASN A 80 -1.76 3.56 -11.68
N GLN A 81 -2.50 4.29 -10.84
CA GLN A 81 -1.91 5.25 -9.89
C GLN A 81 -1.00 4.56 -8.86
N THR A 82 -1.27 3.31 -8.52
CA THR A 82 -0.41 2.54 -7.61
C THR A 82 0.95 2.22 -8.26
N GLU A 83 0.98 1.95 -9.58
CA GLU A 83 2.22 1.77 -10.33
C GLU A 83 3.03 3.07 -10.40
N LEU A 84 2.36 4.21 -10.55
CA LEU A 84 3.02 5.53 -10.48
C LEU A 84 3.70 5.74 -9.13
N VAL A 85 3.02 5.43 -8.02
CA VAL A 85 3.60 5.51 -6.66
C VAL A 85 4.79 4.56 -6.53
N ALA A 86 4.71 3.34 -7.03
CA ALA A 86 5.84 2.41 -7.04
C ALA A 86 7.04 2.95 -7.82
N SER A 87 6.78 3.60 -8.96
CA SER A 87 7.82 4.22 -9.79
C SER A 87 8.50 5.40 -9.08
N LEU A 88 7.76 6.18 -8.30
CA LEU A 88 8.33 7.24 -7.46
C LEU A 88 9.18 6.65 -6.32
N ILE A 89 8.69 5.61 -5.63
CA ILE A 89 9.44 4.92 -4.56
C ILE A 89 10.78 4.39 -5.09
N ASN A 90 10.77 3.83 -6.29
CA ASN A 90 11.96 3.26 -6.92
C ASN A 90 13.00 4.30 -7.39
N GLN A 91 12.77 5.59 -7.22
CA GLN A 91 13.78 6.63 -7.49
C GLN A 91 14.76 6.84 -6.32
N CYS A 92 14.55 6.18 -5.18
CA CYS A 92 15.37 6.32 -3.99
C CYS A 92 16.11 5.03 -3.64
N ASP A 93 17.10 5.13 -2.74
CA ASP A 93 17.94 4.00 -2.35
C ASP A 93 17.30 3.09 -1.30
N THR A 94 16.29 3.59 -0.58
CA THR A 94 15.55 2.83 0.42
C THR A 94 14.03 3.02 0.25
N ILE A 95 13.26 2.02 0.69
CA ILE A 95 11.78 2.09 0.66
C ILE A 95 11.27 3.26 1.49
N ALA A 96 11.84 3.49 2.68
CA ALA A 96 11.42 4.59 3.55
C ALA A 96 11.64 5.96 2.91
N GLU A 97 12.79 6.20 2.31
CA GLU A 97 13.09 7.42 1.56
C GLU A 97 12.16 7.56 0.34
N GLY A 98 11.93 6.46 -0.37
CA GLY A 98 11.03 6.43 -1.53
C GLY A 98 9.59 6.79 -1.17
N ILE A 99 9.07 6.28 -0.05
CA ILE A 99 7.74 6.65 0.44
C ILE A 99 7.67 8.15 0.76
N ARG A 100 8.67 8.68 1.46
CA ARG A 100 8.73 10.12 1.78
C ARG A 100 8.91 10.98 0.54
N TYR A 101 9.66 10.49 -0.45
CA TYR A 101 9.80 11.16 -1.73
C TYR A 101 8.45 11.21 -2.45
N ALA A 102 7.75 10.09 -2.58
CA ALA A 102 6.43 10.03 -3.20
C ALA A 102 5.43 10.97 -2.49
N GLN A 103 5.41 10.99 -1.15
CA GLN A 103 4.57 11.92 -0.38
C GLN A 103 4.82 13.39 -0.72
N LYS A 104 6.08 13.77 -1.02
CA LYS A 104 6.44 15.16 -1.36
C LYS A 104 6.13 15.51 -2.80
N GLN A 105 6.23 14.56 -3.74
CA GLN A 105 5.98 14.80 -5.16
C GLN A 105 4.50 14.84 -5.50
N ILE A 106 3.68 14.10 -4.77
CA ILE A 106 2.26 13.95 -5.07
C ILE A 106 1.47 15.17 -4.61
N SER A 107 0.80 15.83 -5.56
CA SER A 107 -0.25 16.82 -5.29
C SER A 107 -1.58 16.08 -5.16
N GLY A 108 -2.13 16.03 -3.96
CA GLY A 108 -3.36 15.28 -3.70
C GLY A 108 -3.31 14.49 -2.40
N SER A 109 -3.75 13.24 -2.44
CA SER A 109 -3.68 12.31 -1.31
C SER A 109 -3.13 10.97 -1.75
N MET A 110 -2.35 10.33 -0.88
CA MET A 110 -1.78 9.01 -1.10
C MET A 110 -1.48 8.35 0.24
N THR A 111 -2.35 7.47 0.67
CA THR A 111 -2.14 6.56 1.80
C THR A 111 -1.79 5.19 1.23
N LEU A 112 -0.80 4.51 1.79
CA LEU A 112 -0.32 3.24 1.26
C LEU A 112 -0.04 2.19 2.34
N LEU A 113 -0.11 0.94 1.91
CA LEU A 113 0.51 -0.21 2.57
C LEU A 113 1.51 -0.84 1.60
N LEU A 114 2.73 -1.08 2.05
CA LEU A 114 3.78 -1.72 1.28
C LEU A 114 4.36 -2.88 2.06
N MET A 115 4.22 -4.09 1.53
CA MET A 115 4.67 -5.31 2.18
C MET A 115 5.96 -5.82 1.53
N THR A 116 6.96 -6.07 2.35
CA THR A 116 8.21 -6.75 2.00
C THR A 116 8.30 -8.10 2.70
N LYS A 117 9.36 -8.84 2.45
CA LYS A 117 9.67 -10.06 3.21
C LYS A 117 10.00 -9.80 4.68
N ASP A 118 10.43 -8.58 5.02
CA ASP A 118 10.94 -8.20 6.34
C ASP A 118 9.88 -7.53 7.23
N GLY A 119 8.79 -7.05 6.63
CA GLY A 119 7.71 -6.37 7.34
C GLY A 119 6.81 -5.54 6.42
N LEU A 120 6.00 -4.71 7.04
CA LEU A 120 4.99 -3.90 6.37
C LEU A 120 5.21 -2.42 6.68
N TYR A 121 5.34 -1.60 5.64
CA TYR A 121 5.27 -0.15 5.75
C TYR A 121 3.82 0.30 5.67
N ALA A 122 3.41 1.15 6.59
CA ALA A 122 2.13 1.84 6.54
C ALA A 122 2.40 3.35 6.55
N ALA A 123 1.90 4.06 5.54
CA ALA A 123 2.13 5.49 5.39
C ALA A 123 0.82 6.23 5.14
N ARG A 124 0.54 7.21 5.99
CA ARG A 124 -0.61 8.09 5.82
C ARG A 124 -0.27 9.24 4.87
N ASP A 125 -1.25 9.65 4.08
CA ASP A 125 -1.05 10.76 3.15
C ASP A 125 -0.60 12.05 3.88
N TYR A 126 0.18 12.87 3.17
CA TYR A 126 0.82 14.06 3.74
C TYR A 126 -0.19 15.07 4.32
N LEU A 127 -1.40 15.13 3.77
CA LEU A 127 -2.46 16.01 4.23
C LEU A 127 -3.38 15.36 5.27
N GLY A 128 -3.22 14.06 5.52
CA GLY A 128 -4.01 13.29 6.49
C GLY A 128 -5.48 13.11 6.08
N ARG A 129 -5.80 13.16 4.80
CA ARG A 129 -7.20 13.06 4.30
C ARG A 129 -7.79 11.68 4.50
N THR A 130 -6.99 10.64 4.26
CA THR A 130 -7.42 9.26 4.48
C THR A 130 -6.92 8.81 5.85
N PRO A 131 -7.78 8.33 6.74
CA PRO A 131 -7.34 7.78 8.02
C PRO A 131 -6.49 6.53 7.80
N LEU A 132 -5.56 6.29 8.71
CA LEU A 132 -4.82 5.03 8.80
C LEU A 132 -4.58 4.74 10.27
N ILE A 133 -5.19 3.66 10.75
CA ILE A 133 -5.30 3.33 12.16
C ILE A 133 -4.54 2.03 12.41
N LEU A 134 -3.70 2.03 13.43
CA LEU A 134 -2.96 0.85 13.87
C LEU A 134 -3.73 0.08 14.94
N GLY A 135 -3.62 -1.22 14.86
CA GLY A 135 -4.04 -2.13 15.89
C GLY A 135 -2.95 -3.14 16.20
N HIS A 136 -2.93 -3.64 17.43
CA HIS A 136 -1.98 -4.67 17.82
C HIS A 136 -2.63 -5.77 18.66
N LYS A 137 -2.02 -6.93 18.66
CA LYS A 137 -2.21 -8.04 19.60
C LYS A 137 -0.88 -8.73 19.81
N GLU A 138 -0.81 -9.65 20.74
CA GLU A 138 0.41 -10.41 20.99
C GLU A 138 0.94 -11.06 19.69
N GLY A 139 2.17 -10.73 19.31
CA GLY A 139 2.85 -11.24 18.12
C GLY A 139 2.26 -10.75 16.78
N ALA A 140 1.47 -9.66 16.73
CA ALA A 140 0.96 -9.15 15.48
C ALA A 140 0.54 -7.67 15.53
N TYR A 141 0.82 -6.97 14.42
CA TYR A 141 0.30 -5.63 14.13
C TYR A 141 -0.61 -5.65 12.91
N CYS A 142 -1.51 -4.70 12.84
CA CYS A 142 -2.34 -4.45 11.66
C CYS A 142 -2.52 -2.96 11.42
N ALA A 143 -2.81 -2.60 10.18
CA ALA A 143 -3.16 -1.24 9.76
C ALA A 143 -4.41 -1.28 8.88
N ALA A 144 -5.37 -0.41 9.14
CA ALA A 144 -6.62 -0.31 8.39
C ALA A 144 -7.17 1.12 8.43
N PHE A 145 -8.16 1.42 7.59
CA PHE A 145 -8.82 2.72 7.62
C PHE A 145 -9.77 2.87 8.80
N GLU A 146 -10.25 1.76 9.35
CA GLU A 146 -11.22 1.73 10.43
C GLU A 146 -10.89 0.62 11.44
N SER A 147 -10.93 0.95 12.72
CA SER A 147 -10.54 0.03 13.80
C SER A 147 -11.46 -1.20 13.93
N PHE A 148 -12.74 -1.07 13.63
CA PHE A 148 -13.66 -2.21 13.75
C PHE A 148 -13.31 -3.36 12.78
N SER A 149 -12.64 -3.09 11.68
CA SER A 149 -12.21 -4.11 10.70
C SER A 149 -11.31 -5.18 11.33
N TYR A 150 -10.51 -4.84 12.32
CA TYR A 150 -9.58 -5.74 12.99
C TYR A 150 -9.94 -6.09 14.44
N MET A 151 -10.82 -5.31 15.09
CA MET A 151 -11.22 -5.61 16.48
C MET A 151 -11.90 -6.99 16.60
N ASN A 152 -12.70 -7.38 15.61
CA ASN A 152 -13.32 -8.69 15.55
C ASN A 152 -12.31 -9.85 15.38
N LEU A 153 -11.05 -9.53 15.03
CA LEU A 153 -9.94 -10.47 14.90
C LEU A 153 -9.04 -10.49 16.15
N GLY A 154 -9.50 -9.85 17.25
CA GLY A 154 -8.81 -9.82 18.53
C GLY A 154 -7.69 -8.79 18.63
N TYR A 155 -7.54 -7.90 17.64
CA TYR A 155 -6.64 -6.76 17.76
C TYR A 155 -7.27 -5.68 18.63
N ARG A 156 -6.42 -4.95 19.32
CA ARG A 156 -6.79 -3.76 20.10
C ARG A 156 -6.34 -2.52 19.31
N TYR A 157 -7.13 -1.46 19.41
CA TYR A 157 -6.74 -0.15 18.89
C TYR A 157 -5.43 0.29 19.55
N ASP A 158 -4.50 0.75 18.75
CA ASP A 158 -3.24 1.34 19.21
C ASP A 158 -3.30 2.87 19.06
N ARG A 159 -3.25 3.37 17.82
CA ARG A 159 -3.33 4.79 17.53
C ARG A 159 -3.66 5.06 16.05
N ASP A 160 -4.05 6.30 15.78
CA ASP A 160 -4.10 6.83 14.42
C ASP A 160 -2.72 7.33 13.99
N LEU A 161 -2.32 7.06 12.75
CA LEU A 161 -1.15 7.71 12.18
C LEU A 161 -1.43 9.19 11.92
N GLY A 162 -0.47 10.06 12.24
CA GLY A 162 -0.51 11.47 11.90
C GLY A 162 -0.37 11.72 10.39
N PRO A 163 -0.69 12.95 9.91
CA PRO A 163 -0.46 13.33 8.52
C PRO A 163 1.01 13.16 8.13
N GLY A 164 1.26 12.50 7.01
CA GLY A 164 2.59 12.22 6.49
C GLY A 164 3.40 11.19 7.29
N GLU A 165 2.84 10.61 8.35
CA GLU A 165 3.54 9.64 9.17
C GLU A 165 3.75 8.33 8.42
N VAL A 166 4.94 7.75 8.60
CA VAL A 166 5.35 6.46 8.05
C VAL A 166 5.81 5.58 9.20
N VAL A 167 5.30 4.36 9.25
CA VAL A 167 5.73 3.34 10.23
C VAL A 167 6.15 2.06 9.51
N PHE A 168 7.06 1.34 10.15
CA PHE A 168 7.42 -0.02 9.77
C PHE A 168 6.94 -0.99 10.84
N LEU A 169 6.16 -1.97 10.42
CA LEU A 169 5.52 -2.97 11.28
C LEU A 169 6.14 -4.33 11.06
N THR A 170 6.52 -4.97 12.16
CA THR A 170 6.86 -6.39 12.25
C THR A 170 5.88 -7.08 13.21
N PRO A 171 5.91 -8.41 13.38
CA PRO A 171 5.08 -9.05 14.38
C PRO A 171 5.27 -8.49 15.80
N ASP A 172 6.48 -8.04 16.13
CA ASP A 172 6.89 -7.69 17.49
C ASP A 172 7.13 -6.19 17.69
N SER A 173 7.10 -5.38 16.63
CA SER A 173 7.44 -3.95 16.73
C SER A 173 6.66 -3.07 15.76
N CYS A 174 6.50 -1.82 16.16
CA CYS A 174 6.04 -0.70 15.34
C CYS A 174 7.05 0.43 15.46
N GLU A 175 7.80 0.69 14.42
CA GLU A 175 8.81 1.74 14.36
C GLU A 175 8.30 2.92 13.54
N THR A 176 8.35 4.13 14.10
CA THR A 176 8.11 5.37 13.34
C THR A 176 9.39 5.78 12.63
N LEU A 177 9.31 6.00 11.32
CA LEU A 177 10.45 6.29 10.47
C LEU A 177 10.59 7.78 10.21
#